data_486034106c30ff50f50f63d3c0312198
#
_entry.id   486034106c30ff50f50f63d3c0312198
#
_cell.length_a   1.000
_cell.length_b   1.000
_cell.length_c   1.000
_cell.angle_alpha   90.00
_cell.angle_beta   90.00
_cell.angle_gamma   90.00
#
_symmetry.space_group_name_H-M   'P 1'
#
loop_
_entity.id
_entity.type
_entity.pdbx_description
1 polymer ?
#
loop_
_entity_poly.entity_id
_entity_poly.type
_entity_poly.pdbx_seq_one_letter_code
_entity_poly.pdbx_strand_id
1 'polypeptide(L)'
;MARIAGVDLPKNKRGEIGLTYIFGIGRSTAQYILTKAGITFDKKVNQWNDEELNAIRNIITNEFKVEGALRSEVQMNIKRLLDIACYRGLRHRKGLPVRGQRTRTNSRTRKGKRKTVAGKKKVAKK
;
A
#
# COMPACT_ATOMS: atom_id res chain seq x y z
N MET A 1 -15.18 12.62 12.95
CA MET A 1 -14.24 12.19 11.90
C MET A 1 -14.04 10.69 12.05
N ALA A 2 -14.37 9.89 11.03
CA ALA A 2 -14.20 8.44 11.13
C ALA A 2 -12.71 8.09 11.07
N ARG A 3 -12.14 7.64 12.19
CA ARG A 3 -10.75 7.18 12.29
C ARG A 3 -10.72 5.68 12.59
N ILE A 4 -10.06 4.91 11.70
CA ILE A 4 -9.97 3.46 11.82
C ILE A 4 -8.51 3.06 11.61
N ALA A 5 -7.98 2.17 12.45
CA ALA A 5 -6.58 1.72 12.42
C ALA A 5 -5.55 2.87 12.36
N GLY A 6 -5.85 4.01 12.99
CA GLY A 6 -5.00 5.20 12.98
C GLY A 6 -5.10 6.08 11.73
N VAL A 7 -5.92 5.70 10.74
CA VAL A 7 -6.10 6.43 9.47
C VAL A 7 -7.41 7.21 9.49
N ASP A 8 -7.37 8.49 9.10
CA ASP A 8 -8.55 9.31 8.92
C ASP A 8 -9.18 9.04 7.55
N LEU A 9 -10.43 8.63 7.55
CA LEU A 9 -11.14 8.26 6.33
C LEU A 9 -11.79 9.50 5.67
N PRO A 10 -11.80 9.56 4.33
CA PRO A 10 -12.41 10.67 3.59
C PRO A 10 -13.93 10.67 3.73
N LYS A 11 -14.50 11.74 4.29
CA LYS A 11 -15.92 11.86 4.63
C LYS A 11 -16.88 11.66 3.45
N ASN A 12 -16.50 12.15 2.27
CA ASN A 12 -17.39 12.23 1.11
C ASN A 12 -17.33 11.01 0.19
N LYS A 13 -16.50 10.01 0.52
CA LYS A 13 -16.36 8.78 -0.27
C LYS A 13 -17.36 7.71 0.19
N ARG A 14 -17.76 6.83 -0.75
CA ARG A 14 -18.53 5.63 -0.43
C ARG A 14 -17.71 4.72 0.49
N GLY A 15 -18.38 3.97 1.34
CA GLY A 15 -17.73 3.10 2.32
C GLY A 15 -16.69 2.15 1.71
N GLU A 16 -17.03 1.50 0.59
CA GLU A 16 -16.10 0.61 -0.10
C GLU A 16 -14.79 1.29 -0.56
N ILE A 17 -14.88 2.56 -0.97
CA ILE A 17 -13.69 3.33 -1.38
C ILE A 17 -13.00 3.96 -0.17
N GLY A 18 -13.77 4.41 0.83
CA GLY A 18 -13.22 4.98 2.06
C GLY A 18 -12.29 4.02 2.78
N LEU A 19 -12.66 2.75 2.90
CA LEU A 19 -11.84 1.73 3.55
C LEU A 19 -10.54 1.40 2.80
N THR A 20 -10.47 1.58 1.49
CA THR A 20 -9.23 1.34 0.73
C THR A 20 -8.10 2.34 1.03
N TYR A 21 -8.37 3.40 1.78
CA TYR A 21 -7.32 4.30 2.28
C TYR A 21 -6.47 3.66 3.38
N ILE A 22 -6.94 2.58 3.99
CA ILE A 22 -6.20 1.81 4.99
C ILE A 22 -5.26 0.86 4.26
N PHE A 23 -3.96 0.92 4.54
CA PHE A 23 -2.99 0.02 3.94
C PHE A 23 -3.26 -1.44 4.32
N GLY A 24 -3.46 -2.28 3.33
CA GLY A 24 -3.82 -3.70 3.47
C GLY A 24 -5.29 -3.99 3.15
N ILE A 25 -6.14 -2.98 2.99
CA ILE A 25 -7.54 -3.15 2.61
C ILE A 25 -7.71 -2.74 1.14
N GLY A 26 -7.99 -3.72 0.30
CA GLY A 26 -8.38 -3.51 -1.09
C GLY A 26 -9.91 -3.40 -1.23
N ARG A 27 -10.40 -3.16 -2.44
CA ARG A 27 -11.85 -3.02 -2.70
C ARG A 27 -12.63 -4.27 -2.30
N SER A 28 -12.16 -5.46 -2.67
CA SER A 28 -12.81 -6.73 -2.32
C SER A 28 -12.84 -6.97 -0.80
N THR A 29 -11.75 -6.66 -0.10
CA THR A 29 -11.70 -6.74 1.36
C THR A 29 -12.62 -5.72 2.02
N ALA A 30 -12.70 -4.51 1.48
CA ALA A 30 -13.62 -3.48 1.95
C ALA A 30 -15.08 -3.92 1.81
N GLN A 31 -15.46 -4.50 0.67
CA GLN A 31 -16.78 -5.07 0.46
C GLN A 31 -17.10 -6.20 1.44
N TYR A 32 -16.16 -7.11 1.66
CA TYR A 32 -16.30 -8.17 2.66
C TYR A 32 -16.57 -7.62 4.07
N ILE A 33 -15.78 -6.64 4.50
CA ILE A 33 -15.94 -5.99 5.82
C ILE A 33 -17.32 -5.35 5.94
N LEU A 34 -17.75 -4.60 4.92
CA LEU A 34 -19.05 -3.93 4.92
C LEU A 34 -20.21 -4.92 4.92
N THR A 35 -20.13 -6.00 4.13
CA THR A 35 -21.14 -7.07 4.12
C THR A 35 -21.26 -7.70 5.51
N LYS A 36 -20.15 -8.00 6.16
CA LYS A 36 -20.12 -8.59 7.49
C LYS A 36 -20.63 -7.64 8.58
N ALA A 37 -20.42 -6.34 8.40
CA ALA A 37 -20.96 -5.30 9.29
C ALA A 37 -22.43 -4.95 8.97
N GLY A 38 -23.06 -5.52 7.93
CA GLY A 38 -24.41 -5.22 7.52
C GLY A 38 -24.62 -3.82 6.93
N ILE A 39 -23.55 -3.23 6.36
CA ILE A 39 -23.55 -1.86 5.84
C ILE A 39 -23.56 -1.88 4.31
N THR A 40 -24.39 -1.06 3.69
CA THR A 40 -24.44 -0.91 2.23
C THR A 40 -23.14 -0.26 1.70
N PHE A 41 -22.63 -0.73 0.57
CA PHE A 41 -21.36 -0.27 -0.02
C PHE A 41 -21.38 1.21 -0.41
N ASP A 42 -22.54 1.71 -0.83
CA ASP A 42 -22.71 3.07 -1.31
C ASP A 42 -22.89 4.09 -0.19
N LYS A 43 -23.15 3.64 1.04
CA LYS A 43 -23.26 4.53 2.20
C LYS A 43 -21.95 5.29 2.39
N LYS A 44 -22.04 6.62 2.46
CA LYS A 44 -20.86 7.48 2.63
C LYS A 44 -20.29 7.34 4.04
N VAL A 45 -18.99 7.52 4.18
CA VAL A 45 -18.27 7.43 5.46
C VAL A 45 -18.82 8.40 6.52
N ASN A 46 -19.30 9.58 6.11
CA ASN A 46 -19.89 10.58 7.04
C ASN A 46 -21.27 10.18 7.57
N GLN A 47 -21.91 9.18 6.98
CA GLN A 47 -23.24 8.70 7.37
C GLN A 47 -23.18 7.47 8.29
N TRP A 48 -21.98 7.00 8.62
CA TRP A 48 -21.82 5.86 9.51
C TRP A 48 -22.11 6.25 10.96
N ASN A 49 -22.87 5.40 11.63
CA ASN A 49 -23.13 5.52 13.06
C ASN A 49 -21.95 4.98 13.87
N ASP A 50 -21.86 5.31 15.14
CA ASP A 50 -20.78 4.84 16.02
C ASP A 50 -20.81 3.31 16.20
N GLU A 51 -21.98 2.69 16.19
CA GLU A 51 -22.14 1.24 16.20
C GLU A 51 -21.53 0.57 14.96
N GLU A 52 -21.82 1.12 13.78
CA GLU A 52 -21.27 0.66 12.51
C GLU A 52 -19.74 0.81 12.47
N LEU A 53 -19.24 1.94 12.96
CA LEU A 53 -17.80 2.19 13.08
C LEU A 53 -17.12 1.19 14.02
N ASN A 54 -17.75 0.85 15.14
CA ASN A 54 -17.25 -0.13 16.09
C ASN A 54 -17.29 -1.54 15.50
N ALA A 55 -18.34 -1.91 14.77
CA ALA A 55 -18.42 -3.19 14.07
C ALA A 55 -17.28 -3.33 13.04
N ILE A 56 -17.05 -2.29 12.22
CA ILE A 56 -15.95 -2.27 11.24
C ILE A 56 -14.58 -2.40 11.96
N ARG A 57 -14.35 -1.66 13.04
CA ARG A 57 -13.11 -1.74 13.82
C ARG A 57 -12.85 -3.13 14.37
N ASN A 58 -13.87 -3.76 14.94
CA ASN A 58 -13.78 -5.11 15.49
C ASN A 58 -13.43 -6.14 14.43
N ILE A 59 -14.07 -6.08 13.25
CA ILE A 59 -13.78 -6.99 12.13
C ILE A 59 -12.33 -6.79 11.66
N ILE A 60 -11.89 -5.55 11.48
CA ILE A 60 -10.53 -5.25 11.04
C ILE A 60 -9.49 -5.74 12.05
N THR A 61 -9.70 -5.48 13.34
CA THR A 61 -8.75 -5.87 14.38
C THR A 61 -8.63 -7.39 14.53
N ASN A 62 -9.74 -8.11 14.39
CA ASN A 62 -9.77 -9.56 14.61
C ASN A 62 -9.29 -10.37 13.39
N GLU A 63 -9.55 -9.88 12.18
CA GLU A 63 -9.37 -10.70 10.98
C GLU A 63 -8.26 -10.22 10.05
N PHE A 64 -7.85 -8.96 10.15
CA PHE A 64 -6.92 -8.38 9.20
C PHE A 64 -5.71 -7.74 9.87
N LYS A 65 -4.54 -8.00 9.31
CA LYS A 65 -3.35 -7.22 9.61
C LYS A 65 -3.31 -6.01 8.67
N VAL A 66 -3.30 -4.82 9.24
CA VAL A 66 -3.34 -3.56 8.49
C VAL A 66 -2.26 -2.60 8.95
N GLU A 67 -2.03 -1.56 8.17
CA GLU A 67 -1.13 -0.44 8.47
C GLU A 67 0.23 -0.84 9.06
N GLY A 68 0.55 -0.42 10.25
CA GLY A 68 1.87 -0.61 10.87
C GLY A 68 2.27 -2.07 10.98
N ALA A 69 1.36 -2.95 11.42
CA ALA A 69 1.61 -4.37 11.57
C ALA A 69 1.94 -5.04 10.22
N LEU A 70 1.16 -4.71 9.18
CA LEU A 70 1.38 -5.24 7.83
C LEU A 70 2.66 -4.66 7.20
N ARG A 71 2.94 -3.38 7.38
CA ARG A 71 4.17 -2.74 6.87
C ARG A 71 5.40 -3.37 7.49
N SER A 72 5.38 -3.61 8.80
CA SER A 72 6.46 -4.29 9.52
C SER A 72 6.68 -5.71 9.01
N GLU A 73 5.60 -6.47 8.82
CA GLU A 73 5.67 -7.82 8.26
C GLU A 73 6.28 -7.85 6.86
N VAL A 74 5.84 -6.95 5.98
CA VAL A 74 6.39 -6.84 4.62
C VAL A 74 7.88 -6.49 4.66
N GLN A 75 8.29 -5.56 5.54
CA GLN A 75 9.71 -5.19 5.70
C GLN A 75 10.54 -6.36 6.23
N MET A 76 10.05 -7.09 7.22
CA MET A 76 10.73 -8.28 7.73
C MET A 76 10.88 -9.37 6.67
N ASN A 77 9.85 -9.59 5.84
CA ASN A 77 9.92 -10.54 4.74
C ASN A 77 10.98 -10.13 3.69
N ILE A 78 11.07 -8.84 3.36
CA ILE A 78 12.12 -8.32 2.46
C ILE A 78 13.49 -8.48 3.12
N LYS A 79 13.64 -8.13 4.39
CA LYS A 79 14.90 -8.30 5.14
C LYS A 79 15.35 -9.75 5.11
N ARG A 80 14.47 -10.69 5.40
CA ARG A 80 14.76 -12.12 5.31
C ARG A 80 15.32 -12.54 3.95
N LEU A 81 14.73 -12.04 2.85
CA LEU A 81 15.23 -12.32 1.50
C LEU A 81 16.62 -11.73 1.26
N LEU A 82 16.91 -10.56 1.84
CA LEU A 82 18.22 -9.90 1.78
C LEU A 82 19.27 -10.69 2.56
N ASP A 83 18.93 -11.17 3.75
CA ASP A 83 19.83 -11.91 4.65
C ASP A 83 20.19 -13.28 4.05
N ILE A 84 19.23 -13.96 3.41
CA ILE A 84 19.47 -15.22 2.67
C ILE A 84 20.29 -14.98 1.39
N ALA A 85 20.47 -13.73 0.95
CA ALA A 85 21.15 -13.35 -0.29
C ALA A 85 20.60 -14.03 -1.56
N CYS A 86 19.31 -14.38 -1.58
CA CYS A 86 18.69 -15.00 -2.74
C CYS A 86 18.52 -14.00 -3.90
N TYR A 87 18.24 -14.50 -5.12
CA TYR A 87 18.04 -13.64 -6.29
C TYR A 87 17.04 -12.51 -6.06
N ARG A 88 15.88 -12.79 -5.45
CA ARG A 88 14.88 -11.76 -5.13
C ARG A 88 15.41 -10.73 -4.15
N GLY A 89 16.19 -11.14 -3.14
CA GLY A 89 16.85 -10.24 -2.20
C GLY A 89 17.82 -9.30 -2.90
N LEU A 90 18.68 -9.82 -3.78
CA LEU A 90 19.59 -9.00 -4.58
C LEU A 90 18.84 -7.99 -5.47
N ARG A 91 17.69 -8.39 -6.02
CA ARG A 91 16.83 -7.48 -6.81
C ARG A 91 16.23 -6.38 -5.93
N HIS A 92 15.78 -6.70 -4.71
CA HIS A 92 15.32 -5.70 -3.76
C HIS A 92 16.42 -4.70 -3.39
N ARG A 93 17.63 -5.19 -3.09
CA ARG A 93 18.80 -4.35 -2.77
C ARG A 93 19.14 -3.38 -3.89
N LYS A 94 19.07 -3.82 -5.15
CA LYS A 94 19.35 -3.00 -6.33
C LYS A 94 18.18 -2.11 -6.78
N GLY A 95 17.02 -2.15 -6.11
CA GLY A 95 15.82 -1.42 -6.53
C GLY A 95 15.28 -1.84 -7.91
N LEU A 96 15.45 -3.11 -8.27
CA LEU A 96 15.05 -3.66 -9.56
C LEU A 96 13.79 -4.53 -9.42
N PRO A 97 13.03 -4.77 -10.51
CA PRO A 97 11.92 -5.70 -10.51
C PRO A 97 12.35 -7.10 -10.04
N VAL A 98 11.50 -7.74 -9.20
CA VAL A 98 11.82 -9.01 -8.54
C VAL A 98 11.13 -10.23 -9.15
N ARG A 99 10.19 -10.02 -10.07
CA ARG A 99 9.37 -11.08 -10.69
C ARG A 99 9.77 -11.39 -12.13
N GLY A 100 11.04 -11.25 -12.48
CA GLY A 100 11.54 -11.58 -13.81
C GLY A 100 11.21 -10.59 -14.93
N GLN A 101 10.66 -9.41 -14.60
CA GLN A 101 10.35 -8.40 -15.62
C GLN A 101 11.61 -7.92 -16.34
N ARG A 102 11.46 -7.65 -17.63
CA ARG A 102 12.52 -7.12 -18.48
C ARG A 102 12.99 -5.74 -17.99
N THR A 103 14.30 -5.54 -17.90
CA THR A 103 14.89 -4.30 -17.38
C THR A 103 15.66 -3.48 -18.41
N ARG A 104 15.89 -4.03 -19.61
CA ARG A 104 16.67 -3.37 -20.66
C ARG A 104 16.04 -2.06 -21.13
N THR A 105 14.72 -2.01 -21.27
CA THR A 105 13.99 -0.86 -21.81
C THR A 105 13.37 0.02 -20.75
N ASN A 106 12.42 -0.49 -19.99
CA ASN A 106 11.54 0.25 -19.07
C ASN A 106 11.82 -0.07 -17.60
N SER A 107 10.84 -0.56 -16.85
CA SER A 107 10.91 -0.83 -15.41
C SER A 107 10.99 0.44 -14.56
N ARG A 108 10.40 1.53 -15.05
CA ARG A 108 10.50 2.85 -14.38
C ARG A 108 9.86 2.89 -13.02
N THR A 109 8.81 2.10 -12.77
CA THR A 109 8.15 2.02 -11.47
C THR A 109 9.13 1.67 -10.34
N ARG A 110 10.06 0.73 -10.59
CA ARG A 110 11.08 0.33 -9.60
C ARG A 110 12.35 1.17 -9.70
N LYS A 111 12.81 1.50 -10.91
CA LYS A 111 14.04 2.28 -11.13
C LYS A 111 13.87 3.77 -10.85
N GLY A 112 12.64 4.28 -10.79
CA GLY A 112 12.35 5.70 -10.66
C GLY A 112 12.49 6.46 -11.99
N LYS A 113 12.39 7.80 -11.93
CA LYS A 113 12.51 8.66 -13.10
C LYS A 113 13.86 8.49 -13.78
N ARG A 114 13.90 8.72 -15.09
CA ARG A 114 15.16 8.74 -15.84
C ARG A 114 16.06 9.85 -15.29
N LYS A 115 17.27 9.50 -14.91
CA LYS A 115 18.29 10.46 -14.53
C LYS A 115 19.21 10.67 -15.73
N THR A 116 19.28 11.88 -16.24
CA THR A 116 20.25 12.26 -17.25
C THR A 116 21.63 12.25 -16.59
N VAL A 117 22.59 11.56 -17.19
CA VAL A 117 24.00 11.72 -16.83
C VAL A 117 24.44 13.02 -17.44
N ALA A 118 24.22 14.12 -16.74
CA ALA A 118 24.64 15.44 -17.19
C ALA A 118 26.17 15.51 -17.13
N GLY A 119 26.74 15.69 -18.31
CA GLY A 119 27.98 16.43 -18.44
C GLY A 119 29.24 15.81 -17.86
N LYS A 120 29.87 14.94 -18.60
CA LYS A 120 31.33 14.92 -18.68
C LYS A 120 31.87 15.81 -19.82
N LYS A 121 31.10 16.73 -20.35
CA LYS A 121 31.60 17.74 -21.25
C LYS A 121 31.76 19.06 -20.50
N LYS A 122 32.82 19.20 -19.76
CA LYS A 122 33.44 20.53 -19.59
C LYS A 122 33.93 20.93 -20.97
N VAL A 123 33.16 21.75 -21.68
CA VAL A 123 33.67 22.47 -22.82
C VAL A 123 34.79 23.36 -22.27
N ALA A 124 36.02 23.04 -22.61
CA ALA A 124 37.11 23.98 -22.41
C ALA A 124 36.75 25.26 -23.16
N LYS A 125 36.45 26.32 -22.44
CA LYS A 125 36.37 27.65 -23.02
C LYS A 125 37.77 28.00 -23.49
N LYS A 126 37.94 28.14 -24.81
CA LYS A 126 39.04 28.89 -25.37
C LYS A 126 38.84 30.34 -25.02
#